data_5690db0962b213b05d199400b9cc57dd
#
_entry.id   5690db0962b213b05d199400b9cc57dd
#
_cell.length_a   1.000
_cell.length_b   1.000
_cell.length_c   1.000
_cell.angle_alpha   90.00
_cell.angle_beta   90.00
_cell.angle_gamma   90.00
#
_symmetry.space_group_name_H-M   'P 1'
#
loop_
_entity.id
_entity.type
_entity.pdbx_description
1 polymer ?
#
loop_
_entity_poly.entity_id
_entity_poly.type
_entity_poly.pdbx_seq_one_letter_code
_entity_poly.pdbx_strand_id
1 'polypeptide(L)'
;MSNLKKSTPIDTVAAVAADLTQDWGLDPDTRFAPETLVAGDLGFTSIDIIQFCVALDQSYETRFGFQDLLMKDGSYIGDVSLGQFADFISSRLESQGAPA
;
A
#
# COMPACT_ATOMS: atom_id res chain seq x y z
N MET A 1 -12.79 11.88 -17.71
CA MET A 1 -12.79 11.64 -17.32
C MET A 1 -12.52 11.44 -16.50
N SER A 2 -12.55 11.57 -16.25
CA SER A 2 -12.34 11.37 -15.53
C SER A 2 -12.47 10.80 -14.71
N ASN A 3 -12.48 10.33 -14.48
CA ASN A 3 -12.50 9.67 -13.81
C ASN A 3 -12.03 9.35 -13.15
N LEU A 4 -11.68 9.50 -13.20
CA LEU A 4 -11.07 9.23 -12.76
C LEU A 4 -10.82 9.24 -11.82
N LYS A 5 -10.93 9.13 -11.75
CA LYS A 5 -10.73 9.16 -10.99
C LYS A 5 -10.54 9.12 -9.98
N LYS A 6 -10.77 8.92 -9.92
CA LYS A 6 -10.75 9.12 -8.56
C LYS A 6 -10.79 7.92 -7.76
N SER A 7 -9.86 7.03 -7.94
CA SER A 7 -9.64 5.89 -7.07
C SER A 7 -9.24 6.40 -5.71
N THR A 8 -9.85 5.86 -4.66
CA THR A 8 -9.41 6.16 -3.31
C THR A 8 -8.06 5.48 -3.07
N PRO A 9 -7.30 5.93 -2.09
CA PRO A 9 -6.03 5.26 -1.80
C PRO A 9 -6.17 3.76 -1.53
N ILE A 10 -7.24 3.34 -0.86
CA ILE A 10 -7.42 1.91 -0.61
C ILE A 10 -7.64 1.14 -1.91
N ASP A 11 -8.33 1.73 -2.87
CA ASP A 11 -8.53 1.08 -4.16
C ASP A 11 -7.21 0.90 -4.89
N THR A 12 -6.36 1.91 -4.86
CA THR A 12 -5.04 1.84 -5.50
C THR A 12 -4.15 0.83 -4.79
N VAL A 13 -4.14 0.86 -3.45
CA VAL A 13 -3.34 -0.07 -2.68
C VAL A 13 -3.76 -1.51 -2.97
N ALA A 14 -5.07 -1.76 -2.96
CA ALA A 14 -5.58 -3.10 -3.24
C ALA A 14 -5.24 -3.55 -4.66
N ALA A 15 -5.35 -2.64 -5.63
CA ALA A 15 -5.05 -2.97 -7.02
C ALA A 15 -3.57 -3.30 -7.21
N VAL A 16 -2.69 -2.52 -6.58
CA VAL A 16 -1.25 -2.78 -6.68
C VAL A 16 -0.90 -4.10 -6.00
N ALA A 17 -1.51 -4.38 -4.85
CA ALA A 17 -1.27 -5.65 -4.16
C ALA A 17 -1.74 -6.83 -5.00
N ALA A 18 -2.90 -6.72 -5.63
CA ALA A 18 -3.43 -7.76 -6.49
C ALA A 18 -2.52 -7.98 -7.69
N ASP A 19 -2.03 -6.89 -8.28
CA ASP A 19 -1.15 -6.96 -9.44
C ASP A 19 0.17 -7.63 -9.07
N LEU A 20 0.72 -7.28 -7.93
CA LEU A 20 2.00 -7.82 -7.48
C LEU A 20 1.92 -9.32 -7.21
N THR A 21 0.77 -9.79 -6.80
CA THR A 21 0.58 -11.20 -6.41
C THR A 21 -0.10 -12.03 -7.49
N GLN A 22 -0.32 -11.47 -8.68
CA GLN A 22 -1.13 -12.16 -9.69
C GLN A 22 -0.57 -13.53 -10.08
N ASP A 23 0.73 -13.72 -10.01
CA ASP A 23 1.37 -14.98 -10.39
C ASP A 23 1.70 -15.87 -9.19
N TRP A 24 1.23 -15.49 -8.00
CA TRP A 24 1.59 -16.21 -6.79
C TRP A 24 0.70 -17.42 -6.50
N GLY A 25 -0.38 -17.58 -7.27
CA GLY A 25 -1.31 -18.69 -7.04
C GLY A 25 -2.10 -18.54 -5.76
N LEU A 26 -2.41 -17.32 -5.37
CA LEU A 26 -3.22 -17.11 -4.18
C LEU A 26 -4.61 -17.69 -4.37
N ASP A 27 -5.24 -18.03 -3.26
CA ASP A 27 -6.61 -18.52 -3.25
C ASP A 27 -7.50 -17.52 -4.00
N PRO A 28 -8.37 -17.98 -4.91
CA PRO A 28 -9.28 -17.08 -5.61
C PRO A 28 -10.17 -16.27 -4.66
N ASP A 29 -10.36 -16.76 -3.45
CA ASP A 29 -11.18 -16.05 -2.46
C ASP A 29 -10.38 -15.01 -1.68
N THR A 30 -9.09 -14.86 -1.98
CA THR A 30 -8.26 -13.88 -1.29
C THR A 30 -8.83 -12.49 -1.48
N ARG A 31 -8.97 -11.78 -0.38
CA ARG A 31 -9.52 -10.43 -0.42
C ARG A 31 -8.44 -9.40 -0.18
N PHE A 32 -8.55 -8.33 -0.92
CA PHE A 32 -7.63 -7.19 -0.76
C PHE A 32 -8.41 -6.06 -0.09
N ALA A 33 -8.77 -6.31 1.16
CA ALA A 33 -9.59 -5.39 1.95
C ALA A 33 -8.69 -4.54 2.85
N PRO A 34 -9.22 -3.47 3.45
CA PRO A 34 -8.40 -2.63 4.34
C PRO A 34 -7.77 -3.41 5.49
N GLU A 35 -8.44 -4.43 6.01
CA GLU A 35 -7.92 -5.21 7.11
C GLU A 35 -6.95 -6.31 6.68
N THR A 36 -6.75 -6.50 5.38
CA THR A 36 -5.85 -7.55 4.88
C THR A 36 -4.40 -7.21 5.25
N LEU A 37 -3.73 -8.16 5.90
CA LEU A 37 -2.34 -7.98 6.32
C LEU A 37 -1.39 -8.44 5.23
N VAL A 38 -0.39 -7.62 4.92
CA VAL A 38 0.50 -7.95 3.80
C VAL A 38 1.35 -9.18 4.09
N ALA A 39 1.80 -9.35 5.31
CA ALA A 39 2.60 -10.54 5.64
C ALA A 39 1.71 -11.70 6.07
N GLY A 40 0.79 -11.45 7.00
CA GLY A 40 -0.04 -12.52 7.56
C GLY A 40 -1.03 -13.10 6.58
N ASP A 41 -1.64 -12.26 5.76
CA ASP A 41 -2.67 -12.72 4.84
C ASP A 41 -2.15 -12.95 3.42
N LEU A 42 -1.24 -12.10 2.95
CA LEU A 42 -0.77 -12.19 1.58
C LEU A 42 0.57 -12.91 1.46
N GLY A 43 1.29 -13.06 2.56
CA GLY A 43 2.56 -13.77 2.55
C GLY A 43 3.74 -12.96 2.05
N PHE A 44 3.66 -11.64 2.14
CA PHE A 44 4.77 -10.78 1.71
C PHE A 44 5.98 -11.00 2.62
N THR A 45 7.15 -11.14 1.99
CA THR A 45 8.42 -11.06 2.73
C THR A 45 8.81 -9.60 2.84
N SER A 46 9.90 -9.31 3.55
CA SER A 46 10.40 -7.93 3.63
C SER A 46 10.72 -7.37 2.27
N ILE A 47 11.25 -8.19 1.37
CA ILE A 47 11.58 -7.74 0.02
C ILE A 47 10.30 -7.42 -0.74
N ASP A 48 9.28 -8.25 -0.57
CA ASP A 48 7.99 -8.00 -1.24
C ASP A 48 7.37 -6.70 -0.75
N ILE A 49 7.50 -6.41 0.54
CA ILE A 49 6.97 -5.17 1.10
C ILE A 49 7.71 -3.98 0.51
N ILE A 50 9.02 -4.08 0.34
CA ILE A 50 9.80 -3.01 -0.29
C ILE A 50 9.34 -2.80 -1.73
N GLN A 51 9.15 -3.88 -2.47
CA GLN A 51 8.68 -3.79 -3.85
C GLN A 51 7.28 -3.18 -3.91
N PHE A 52 6.43 -3.53 -2.96
CA PHE A 52 5.10 -2.99 -2.87
C PHE A 52 5.16 -1.47 -2.65
N CYS A 53 6.02 -1.02 -1.75
CA CYS A 53 6.20 0.40 -1.49
C CYS A 53 6.68 1.14 -2.73
N VAL A 54 7.64 0.56 -3.45
CA VAL A 54 8.14 1.17 -4.68
C VAL A 54 7.03 1.26 -5.72
N ALA A 55 6.22 0.21 -5.84
CA ALA A 55 5.12 0.20 -6.80
C ALA A 55 4.10 1.29 -6.47
N LEU A 56 3.82 1.48 -5.18
CA LEU A 56 2.89 2.53 -4.77
C LEU A 56 3.46 3.91 -5.06
N ASP A 57 4.74 4.11 -4.77
CA ASP A 57 5.40 5.38 -5.10
C ASP A 57 5.28 5.66 -6.59
N GLN A 58 5.50 4.65 -7.41
CA GLN A 58 5.42 4.82 -8.86
C GLN A 58 4.01 5.10 -9.33
N SER A 59 3.03 4.46 -8.72
CA SER A 59 1.62 4.67 -9.06
C SER A 59 1.20 6.12 -8.87
N TYR A 60 1.76 6.76 -7.86
CA TYR A 60 1.43 8.16 -7.55
C TYR A 60 2.50 9.12 -8.01
N GLU A 61 3.59 8.62 -8.59
CA GLU A 61 4.74 9.43 -8.98
C GLU A 61 5.21 10.31 -7.83
N THR A 62 5.27 9.72 -6.65
CA THR A 62 5.56 10.43 -5.41
C THR A 62 6.34 9.50 -4.49
N ARG A 63 7.25 10.07 -3.74
CA ARG A 63 7.94 9.32 -2.69
C ARG A 63 7.25 9.57 -1.38
N PHE A 64 6.58 8.54 -0.86
CA PHE A 64 5.81 8.69 0.37
C PHE A 64 6.66 8.54 1.61
N GLY A 65 7.78 7.84 1.52
CA GLY A 65 8.57 7.56 2.70
C GLY A 65 7.94 6.50 3.57
N PHE A 66 7.58 5.38 2.96
CA PHE A 66 6.88 4.31 3.69
C PHE A 66 7.68 3.75 4.86
N GLN A 67 8.98 4.00 4.91
CA GLN A 67 9.74 3.56 6.07
C GLN A 67 9.18 4.18 7.36
N ASP A 68 8.60 5.38 7.29
CA ASP A 68 7.97 5.99 8.46
C ASP A 68 6.76 5.18 8.92
N LEU A 69 6.09 4.50 7.99
CA LEU A 69 4.98 3.61 8.32
C LEU A 69 5.47 2.29 8.87
N LEU A 70 6.53 1.75 8.27
CA LEU A 70 7.00 0.39 8.58
C LEU A 70 7.87 0.32 9.81
N MET A 71 8.49 1.43 10.20
CA MET A 71 9.38 1.46 11.34
C MET A 71 8.77 2.33 12.43
N LYS A 72 8.88 1.88 13.66
CA LYS A 72 8.43 2.66 14.79
C LYS A 72 9.47 2.56 15.89
N ASP A 73 9.91 3.71 16.36
CA ASP A 73 10.94 3.76 17.43
C ASP A 73 12.19 2.97 17.06
N GLY A 74 12.54 3.00 15.75
CA GLY A 74 13.72 2.31 15.27
C GLY A 74 13.54 0.82 15.04
N SER A 75 12.33 0.32 15.21
CA SER A 75 12.04 -1.10 15.03
C SER A 75 10.98 -1.31 13.96
N TYR A 76 11.12 -2.41 13.25
CA TYR A 76 10.13 -2.81 12.25
C TYR A 76 8.84 -3.20 12.98
N ILE A 77 7.70 -2.71 12.50
CA ILE A 77 6.45 -2.92 13.22
C ILE A 77 5.83 -4.30 13.01
N GLY A 78 6.44 -5.12 12.18
CA GLY A 78 5.96 -6.47 11.94
C GLY A 78 5.04 -6.53 10.75
N ASP A 79 3.74 -6.42 10.97
CA ASP A 79 2.79 -6.53 9.88
C ASP A 79 2.02 -5.23 9.68
N VAL A 80 1.56 -5.02 8.46
CA VAL A 80 0.83 -3.80 8.09
C VAL A 80 -0.35 -4.21 7.23
N SER A 81 -1.49 -3.60 7.46
CA SER A 81 -2.66 -3.86 6.63
C SER A 81 -2.69 -2.94 5.42
N LEU A 82 -3.45 -3.33 4.41
CA LEU A 82 -3.62 -2.48 3.24
C LEU A 82 -4.24 -1.14 3.63
N GLY A 83 -5.13 -1.15 4.61
CA GLY A 83 -5.74 0.08 5.11
C GLY A 83 -4.72 1.02 5.72
N GLN A 84 -3.72 0.48 6.42
CA GLN A 84 -2.67 1.32 6.98
C GLN A 84 -1.84 1.97 5.88
N PHE A 85 -1.57 1.26 4.80
CA PHE A 85 -0.91 1.86 3.65
C PHE A 85 -1.77 2.96 3.04
N ALA A 86 -3.07 2.70 2.91
CA ALA A 86 -3.98 3.68 2.32
C ALA A 86 -4.08 4.94 3.18
N ASP A 87 -4.17 4.76 4.50
CA ASP A 87 -4.24 5.90 5.42
C ASP A 87 -2.95 6.72 5.37
N PHE A 88 -1.82 6.03 5.29
CA PHE A 88 -0.53 6.71 5.21
C PHE A 88 -0.44 7.54 3.92
N ILE A 89 -0.89 6.95 2.81
CA ILE A 89 -0.90 7.64 1.52
C ILE A 89 -1.81 8.87 1.59
N SER A 90 -3.01 8.70 2.13
CA SER A 90 -3.94 9.82 2.27
C SER A 90 -3.33 10.96 3.07
N SER A 91 -2.69 10.61 4.18
CA SER A 91 -2.06 11.60 5.05
C SER A 91 -0.96 12.36 4.31
N ARG A 92 -0.14 11.63 3.55
CA ARG A 92 0.96 12.28 2.81
C ARG A 92 0.45 13.13 1.66
N LEU A 93 -0.59 12.66 0.96
CA LEU A 93 -1.17 13.42 -0.13
C LEU A 93 -1.79 14.72 0.37
N GLU A 94 -2.48 14.66 1.51
CA GLU A 94 -3.05 15.86 2.10
C GLU A 94 -1.98 16.87 2.44
N SER A 95 -0.87 16.37 2.99
CA SER A 95 0.24 17.21 3.38
C SER A 95 0.90 17.85 2.16
N GLN A 96 1.06 17.11 1.09
CA GLN A 96 1.69 17.59 -0.14
C GLN A 96 0.75 18.42 -0.99
N GLY A 97 -0.52 18.03 -1.01
CA GLY A 97 -1.50 18.67 -1.84
C GLY A 97 -2.07 19.93 -1.24
N ALA A 98 -1.73 20.21 0.02
CA ALA A 98 -2.24 21.40 0.66
C ALA A 98 -1.75 22.61 -0.10
N PRO A 99 -2.65 23.48 -0.50
CA PRO A 99 -2.20 24.71 -1.15
C PRO A 99 -1.35 25.46 -0.17
N ALA A 100 -0.29 25.89 -0.64
CA ALA A 100 0.60 26.60 0.25
C ALA A 100 -0.06 27.90 0.70
#